data_b226b8710092a963bd0955ae43c759c8
#
_entry.id   b226b8710092a963bd0955ae43c759c8
#
_cell.length_a   1.000
_cell.length_b   1.000
_cell.length_c   1.000
_cell.angle_alpha   90.00
_cell.angle_beta   90.00
_cell.angle_gamma   90.00
#
_symmetry.space_group_name_H-M   'P 1'
#
loop_
_entity.id
_entity.type
_entity.pdbx_description
1 polymer ?
#
loop_
_entity_poly.entity_id
_entity_poly.type
_entity_poly.pdbx_seq_one_letter_code
_entity_poly.pdbx_strand_id
1 'polypeptide(L)'
;RGLAIEALKIFLRMRRTGLLPNEITMASVLSASAQRGSPVEGQSIHALVILLGMDRLSEVNNSLVDIYAKCHMTTDAFCVFERIFPKDLNSWSTMINGFSQNRLGIEALCLFHRMRLTQVSPDAFTCVVVLSACSSLGAPETGTSLHGYAVKAGILSNVYVGTALLNLYAKCGSACMAKKVFDEMDEKNITTWSAMVGGYGMHGDAKNSLTLLQDMLKK
;
A
#
# COMPACT_ATOMS: atom_id res chain seq x y z
N ARG A 1 1.31 -11.24 -16.36
CA ARG A 1 1.27 -12.68 -16.02
C ARG A 1 2.26 -13.52 -16.86
N GLY A 2 2.46 -13.26 -18.16
CA GLY A 2 3.41 -13.99 -19.00
C GLY A 2 4.85 -13.91 -18.53
N LEU A 3 5.34 -12.72 -18.19
CA LEU A 3 6.71 -12.50 -17.71
C LEU A 3 6.97 -13.19 -16.36
N ALA A 4 5.98 -13.29 -15.47
CA ALA A 4 6.13 -14.00 -14.20
C ALA A 4 6.36 -15.50 -14.39
N ILE A 5 5.67 -16.12 -15.35
CA ILE A 5 5.86 -17.53 -15.70
C ILE A 5 7.26 -17.76 -16.29
N GLU A 6 7.70 -16.87 -17.16
CA GLU A 6 9.06 -16.91 -17.74
C GLU A 6 10.14 -16.82 -16.67
N ALA A 7 10.01 -15.87 -15.73
CA ALA A 7 10.95 -15.70 -14.61
C ALA A 7 11.07 -16.99 -13.78
N LEU A 8 9.94 -17.64 -13.46
CA LEU A 8 9.93 -18.90 -12.73
C LEU A 8 10.57 -20.05 -13.53
N LYS A 9 10.34 -20.12 -14.85
CA LYS A 9 11.00 -21.11 -15.71
C LYS A 9 12.52 -20.92 -15.73
N ILE A 10 12.97 -19.67 -15.86
CA ILE A 10 14.41 -19.35 -15.84
C ILE A 10 15.03 -19.76 -14.50
N PHE A 11 14.35 -19.45 -13.39
CA PHE A 11 14.78 -19.85 -12.06
C PHE A 11 14.90 -21.37 -11.92
N LEU A 12 13.91 -22.14 -12.38
CA LEU A 12 13.97 -23.60 -12.37
C LEU A 12 15.11 -24.16 -13.23
N ARG A 13 15.40 -23.54 -14.37
CA ARG A 13 16.55 -23.90 -15.21
C ARG A 13 17.86 -23.61 -14.48
N MET A 14 18.01 -22.44 -13.90
CA MET A 14 19.17 -22.05 -13.10
C MET A 14 19.45 -23.09 -12.00
N ARG A 15 18.41 -23.52 -11.27
CA ARG A 15 18.56 -24.56 -10.25
C ARG A 15 18.98 -25.92 -10.79
N ARG A 16 18.46 -26.32 -11.96
CA ARG A 16 18.85 -27.57 -12.62
C ARG A 16 20.31 -27.60 -13.06
N THR A 17 20.93 -26.44 -13.33
CA THR A 17 22.35 -26.32 -13.66
C THR A 17 23.27 -26.30 -12.42
N GLY A 18 22.70 -26.43 -11.21
CA GLY A 18 23.48 -26.43 -9.96
C GLY A 18 23.81 -25.03 -9.45
N LEU A 19 23.38 -23.97 -10.12
CA LEU A 19 23.60 -22.60 -9.65
C LEU A 19 22.71 -22.29 -8.45
N LEU A 20 23.33 -21.74 -7.40
CA LEU A 20 22.59 -21.30 -6.21
C LEU A 20 22.03 -19.90 -6.43
N PRO A 21 20.77 -19.66 -6.09
CA PRO A 21 20.19 -18.32 -6.12
C PRO A 21 20.80 -17.44 -5.02
N ASN A 22 20.95 -16.16 -5.33
CA ASN A 22 21.27 -15.13 -4.35
C ASN A 22 19.98 -14.40 -3.88
N GLU A 23 20.14 -13.43 -2.98
CA GLU A 23 19.02 -12.64 -2.43
C GLU A 23 18.18 -11.94 -3.52
N ILE A 24 18.86 -11.33 -4.52
CA ILE A 24 18.20 -10.64 -5.64
C ILE A 24 17.38 -11.62 -6.47
N THR A 25 17.93 -12.81 -6.73
CA THR A 25 17.22 -13.88 -7.44
C THR A 25 15.99 -14.31 -6.66
N MET A 26 16.11 -14.50 -5.34
CA MET A 26 14.99 -14.92 -4.50
C MET A 26 13.90 -13.84 -4.41
N ALA A 27 14.26 -12.57 -4.21
CA ALA A 27 13.31 -11.46 -4.20
C ALA A 27 12.56 -11.35 -5.56
N SER A 28 13.28 -11.52 -6.68
CA SER A 28 12.68 -11.49 -8.02
C SER A 28 11.70 -12.65 -8.25
N VAL A 29 12.05 -13.86 -7.81
CA VAL A 29 11.19 -15.05 -7.91
C VAL A 29 9.95 -14.92 -7.04
N LEU A 30 10.11 -14.39 -5.82
CA LEU A 30 9.00 -14.10 -4.90
C LEU A 30 8.05 -13.06 -5.51
N SER A 31 8.58 -11.97 -6.07
CA SER A 31 7.78 -10.95 -6.74
C SER A 31 7.02 -11.52 -7.96
N ALA A 32 7.65 -12.39 -8.75
CA ALA A 32 7.00 -13.06 -9.87
C ALA A 32 5.87 -14.00 -9.41
N SER A 33 6.10 -14.76 -8.32
CA SER A 33 5.08 -15.65 -7.74
C SER A 33 3.93 -14.86 -7.11
N ALA A 34 4.21 -13.71 -6.50
CA ALA A 34 3.19 -12.81 -5.95
C ALA A 34 2.19 -12.34 -7.02
N GLN A 35 2.67 -12.07 -8.25
CA GLN A 35 1.79 -11.68 -9.37
C GLN A 35 0.85 -12.81 -9.83
N ARG A 36 1.18 -14.06 -9.51
CA ARG A 36 0.35 -15.23 -9.83
C ARG A 36 -0.69 -15.51 -8.75
N GLY A 37 -0.41 -15.11 -7.51
CA GLY A 37 -1.28 -15.35 -6.37
C GLY A 37 -1.43 -16.83 -6.03
N SER A 38 -0.35 -17.62 -6.18
CA SER A 38 -0.35 -19.06 -5.87
C SER A 38 0.22 -19.32 -4.48
N PRO A 39 -0.61 -19.70 -3.50
CA PRO A 39 -0.15 -20.00 -2.14
C PRO A 39 0.89 -21.12 -2.09
N VAL A 40 0.69 -22.18 -2.88
CA VAL A 40 1.59 -23.34 -2.95
C VAL A 40 2.99 -22.97 -3.44
N GLU A 41 3.06 -22.08 -4.45
CA GLU A 41 4.34 -21.57 -4.94
C GLU A 41 5.03 -20.73 -3.87
N GLY A 42 4.29 -19.85 -3.19
CA GLY A 42 4.81 -19.02 -2.10
C GLY A 42 5.40 -19.88 -0.96
N GLN A 43 4.70 -20.90 -0.52
CA GLN A 43 5.17 -21.83 0.51
C GLN A 43 6.40 -22.61 0.07
N SER A 44 6.43 -23.06 -1.18
CA SER A 44 7.58 -23.80 -1.75
C SER A 44 8.83 -22.92 -1.81
N ILE A 45 8.67 -21.63 -2.21
CA ILE A 45 9.78 -20.68 -2.26
C ILE A 45 10.22 -20.31 -0.84
N HIS A 46 9.29 -20.15 0.11
CA HIS A 46 9.63 -19.89 1.52
C HIS A 46 10.46 -21.04 2.11
N ALA A 47 10.06 -22.29 1.87
CA ALA A 47 10.86 -23.45 2.29
C ALA A 47 12.28 -23.40 1.69
N LEU A 48 12.40 -22.97 0.44
CA LEU A 48 13.70 -22.81 -0.21
C LEU A 48 14.52 -21.67 0.42
N VAL A 49 13.90 -20.54 0.77
CA VAL A 49 14.55 -19.43 1.50
C VAL A 49 15.16 -19.93 2.80
N ILE A 50 14.41 -20.75 3.57
CA ILE A 50 14.89 -21.35 4.81
C ILE A 50 16.08 -22.30 4.55
N LEU A 51 15.93 -23.19 3.56
CA LEU A 51 16.99 -24.16 3.20
C LEU A 51 18.30 -23.47 2.76
N LEU A 52 18.21 -22.29 2.17
CA LEU A 52 19.38 -21.50 1.73
C LEU A 52 19.91 -20.57 2.84
N GLY A 53 19.28 -20.54 4.01
CA GLY A 53 19.69 -19.68 5.13
C GLY A 53 19.44 -18.18 4.85
N MET A 54 18.52 -17.84 3.94
CA MET A 54 18.19 -16.47 3.55
C MET A 54 17.02 -15.87 4.34
N ASP A 55 16.48 -16.61 5.30
CA ASP A 55 15.34 -16.22 6.16
C ASP A 55 15.68 -15.10 7.16
N ARG A 56 16.96 -14.69 7.23
CA ARG A 56 17.43 -13.53 8.02
C ARG A 56 17.55 -12.24 7.21
N LEU A 57 17.42 -12.31 5.90
CA LEU A 57 17.54 -11.14 5.01
C LEU A 57 16.23 -10.38 4.96
N SER A 58 16.23 -9.12 5.38
CA SER A 58 15.02 -8.28 5.45
C SER A 58 14.34 -8.13 4.08
N GLU A 59 15.11 -7.98 3.00
CA GLU A 59 14.58 -7.84 1.64
C GLU A 59 13.83 -9.09 1.17
N VAL A 60 14.37 -10.28 1.48
CA VAL A 60 13.74 -11.57 1.16
C VAL A 60 12.47 -11.74 1.98
N ASN A 61 12.52 -11.40 3.28
CA ASN A 61 11.35 -11.47 4.15
C ASN A 61 10.27 -10.47 3.76
N ASN A 62 10.61 -9.24 3.36
CA ASN A 62 9.65 -8.27 2.83
C ASN A 62 8.95 -8.82 1.57
N SER A 63 9.69 -9.49 0.69
CA SER A 63 9.13 -10.14 -0.49
C SER A 63 8.22 -11.34 -0.12
N LEU A 64 8.55 -12.10 0.95
CA LEU A 64 7.69 -13.16 1.50
C LEU A 64 6.41 -12.58 2.11
N VAL A 65 6.48 -11.46 2.82
CA VAL A 65 5.30 -10.76 3.34
C VAL A 65 4.38 -10.35 2.19
N ASP A 66 4.94 -9.77 1.12
CA ASP A 66 4.16 -9.34 -0.05
C ASP A 66 3.46 -10.51 -0.75
N ILE A 67 4.17 -11.64 -0.98
CA ILE A 67 3.55 -12.80 -1.64
C ILE A 67 2.44 -13.39 -0.77
N TYR A 68 2.66 -13.58 0.53
CA TYR A 68 1.64 -14.12 1.42
C TYR A 68 0.41 -13.20 1.50
N ALA A 69 0.62 -11.88 1.59
CA ALA A 69 -0.47 -10.91 1.57
C ALA A 69 -1.27 -10.98 0.26
N LYS A 70 -0.62 -11.07 -0.90
CA LYS A 70 -1.28 -11.22 -2.21
C LYS A 70 -1.98 -12.56 -2.41
N CYS A 71 -1.56 -13.59 -1.68
CA CYS A 71 -2.22 -14.89 -1.64
C CYS A 71 -3.34 -14.97 -0.59
N HIS A 72 -3.71 -13.85 0.05
CA HIS A 72 -4.69 -13.78 1.14
C HIS A 72 -4.31 -14.58 2.40
N MET A 73 -3.04 -14.93 2.55
CA MET A 73 -2.46 -15.63 3.71
C MET A 73 -1.90 -14.60 4.70
N THR A 74 -2.75 -13.71 5.19
CA THR A 74 -2.32 -12.55 6.01
C THR A 74 -1.70 -12.94 7.35
N THR A 75 -2.12 -14.08 7.92
CA THR A 75 -1.53 -14.62 9.15
C THR A 75 -0.08 -15.04 8.93
N ASP A 76 0.21 -15.75 7.83
CA ASP A 76 1.57 -16.16 7.49
C ASP A 76 2.44 -14.95 7.14
N ALA A 77 1.88 -13.97 6.40
CA ALA A 77 2.54 -12.70 6.13
C ALA A 77 2.95 -11.99 7.44
N PHE A 78 2.05 -11.93 8.40
CA PHE A 78 2.31 -11.31 9.69
C PHE A 78 3.34 -12.08 10.51
N CYS A 79 3.31 -13.42 10.50
CA CYS A 79 4.33 -14.25 11.14
C CYS A 79 5.74 -13.99 10.57
N VAL A 80 5.87 -13.85 9.26
CA VAL A 80 7.15 -13.49 8.62
C VAL A 80 7.56 -12.07 9.01
N PHE A 81 6.63 -11.11 8.95
CA PHE A 81 6.88 -9.72 9.34
C PHE A 81 7.41 -9.60 10.79
N GLU A 82 6.83 -10.34 11.74
CA GLU A 82 7.28 -10.27 13.14
C GLU A 82 8.73 -10.74 13.31
N ARG A 83 9.25 -11.60 12.45
CA ARG A 83 10.64 -12.09 12.47
C ARG A 83 11.65 -11.10 11.89
N ILE A 84 11.23 -10.10 11.14
CA ILE A 84 12.14 -9.08 10.58
C ILE A 84 12.70 -8.23 11.70
N PHE A 85 14.04 -8.15 11.79
CA PHE A 85 14.71 -7.29 12.76
C PHE A 85 16.05 -6.79 12.25
N PRO A 86 16.34 -5.47 12.31
CA PRO A 86 15.36 -4.40 12.61
C PRO A 86 14.33 -4.23 11.48
N LYS A 87 13.15 -3.72 11.85
CA LYS A 87 12.11 -3.37 10.87
C LYS A 87 12.37 -1.97 10.32
N ASP A 88 12.55 -1.86 9.02
CA ASP A 88 12.68 -0.60 8.30
C ASP A 88 11.33 -0.10 7.76
N LEU A 89 11.33 1.05 7.10
CA LEU A 89 10.14 1.61 6.46
C LEU A 89 9.49 0.63 5.49
N ASN A 90 10.28 -0.08 4.69
CA ASN A 90 9.76 -1.04 3.71
C ASN A 90 9.04 -2.21 4.40
N SER A 91 9.59 -2.73 5.50
CA SER A 91 8.96 -3.80 6.29
C SER A 91 7.58 -3.37 6.81
N TRP A 92 7.50 -2.19 7.43
CA TRP A 92 6.25 -1.66 7.95
C TRP A 92 5.23 -1.40 6.85
N SER A 93 5.62 -0.69 5.79
CA SER A 93 4.72 -0.31 4.70
C SER A 93 4.20 -1.51 3.93
N THR A 94 5.05 -2.54 3.71
CA THR A 94 4.64 -3.78 3.04
C THR A 94 3.55 -4.51 3.82
N MET A 95 3.71 -4.65 5.15
CA MET A 95 2.71 -5.36 5.96
C MET A 95 1.42 -4.54 6.14
N ILE A 96 1.52 -3.22 6.35
CA ILE A 96 0.36 -2.32 6.40
C ILE A 96 -0.44 -2.39 5.10
N ASN A 97 0.26 -2.36 3.96
CA ASN A 97 -0.37 -2.51 2.65
C ASN A 97 -1.01 -3.91 2.48
N GLY A 98 -0.33 -4.95 2.94
CA GLY A 98 -0.84 -6.31 2.94
C GLY A 98 -2.19 -6.43 3.68
N PHE A 99 -2.31 -5.88 4.87
CA PHE A 99 -3.57 -5.81 5.60
C PHE A 99 -4.63 -5.00 4.85
N SER A 100 -4.28 -3.82 4.36
CA SER A 100 -5.21 -2.94 3.63
C SER A 100 -5.77 -3.61 2.37
N GLN A 101 -4.93 -4.26 1.56
CA GLN A 101 -5.37 -4.99 0.37
C GLN A 101 -6.30 -6.16 0.69
N ASN A 102 -6.15 -6.77 1.86
CA ASN A 102 -7.00 -7.86 2.33
C ASN A 102 -8.23 -7.37 3.12
N ARG A 103 -8.55 -6.08 3.07
CA ARG A 103 -9.69 -5.45 3.75
C ARG A 103 -9.62 -5.54 5.29
N LEU A 104 -8.45 -5.78 5.82
CA LEU A 104 -8.14 -5.79 7.25
C LEU A 104 -7.69 -4.39 7.69
N GLY A 105 -8.61 -3.43 7.55
CA GLY A 105 -8.31 -2.01 7.79
C GLY A 105 -7.97 -1.71 9.25
N ILE A 106 -8.61 -2.39 10.20
CA ILE A 106 -8.34 -2.22 11.63
C ILE A 106 -6.90 -2.67 11.94
N GLU A 107 -6.50 -3.82 11.44
CA GLU A 107 -5.15 -4.37 11.60
C GLU A 107 -4.11 -3.46 10.96
N ALA A 108 -4.42 -2.89 9.79
CA ALA A 108 -3.56 -1.91 9.14
C ALA A 108 -3.35 -0.66 10.00
N LEU A 109 -4.42 -0.13 10.61
CA LEU A 109 -4.34 1.03 11.51
C LEU A 109 -3.59 0.71 12.82
N CYS A 110 -3.84 -0.46 13.41
CA CYS A 110 -3.12 -0.93 14.59
C CYS A 110 -1.61 -1.06 14.29
N LEU A 111 -1.26 -1.61 13.13
CA LEU A 111 0.13 -1.77 12.73
C LEU A 111 0.79 -0.41 12.44
N PHE A 112 0.08 0.51 11.79
CA PHE A 112 0.54 1.87 11.60
C PHE A 112 0.78 2.60 12.94
N HIS A 113 -0.10 2.40 13.92
CA HIS A 113 0.12 2.95 15.24
C HIS A 113 1.40 2.38 15.89
N ARG A 114 1.63 1.08 15.80
CA ARG A 114 2.89 0.45 16.25
C ARG A 114 4.11 1.04 15.54
N MET A 115 4.06 1.23 14.21
CA MET A 115 5.13 1.88 13.45
C MET A 115 5.46 3.26 14.00
N ARG A 116 4.44 4.07 14.33
CA ARG A 116 4.64 5.43 14.90
C ARG A 116 5.29 5.43 16.28
N LEU A 117 5.21 4.34 17.03
CA LEU A 117 5.91 4.18 18.30
C LEU A 117 7.39 3.85 18.13
N THR A 118 7.78 3.42 16.94
CA THR A 118 9.18 3.32 16.53
C THR A 118 9.64 4.67 15.95
N GLN A 119 10.92 4.86 15.75
CA GLN A 119 11.43 6.09 15.14
C GLN A 119 11.36 6.09 13.60
N VAL A 120 10.59 5.17 13.01
CA VAL A 120 10.41 5.07 11.56
C VAL A 120 9.30 6.01 11.12
N SER A 121 9.64 6.99 10.27
CA SER A 121 8.67 7.94 9.73
C SER A 121 7.94 7.37 8.52
N PRO A 122 6.60 7.49 8.43
CA PRO A 122 5.85 7.06 7.26
C PRO A 122 6.17 7.95 6.05
N ASP A 123 6.25 7.33 4.89
CA ASP A 123 6.38 8.02 3.60
C ASP A 123 5.01 8.29 2.95
N ALA A 124 5.02 8.88 1.75
CA ALA A 124 3.80 9.18 1.00
C ALA A 124 2.99 7.91 0.69
N PHE A 125 3.65 6.80 0.34
CA PHE A 125 2.99 5.53 0.07
C PHE A 125 2.25 5.00 1.31
N THR A 126 2.93 4.94 2.44
CA THR A 126 2.34 4.51 3.72
C THR A 126 1.15 5.38 4.09
N CYS A 127 1.29 6.71 3.95
CA CYS A 127 0.20 7.65 4.23
C CYS A 127 -1.03 7.38 3.34
N VAL A 128 -0.85 7.16 2.03
CA VAL A 128 -1.96 6.84 1.11
C VAL A 128 -2.68 5.56 1.51
N VAL A 129 -1.93 4.50 1.84
CA VAL A 129 -2.51 3.21 2.26
C VAL A 129 -3.32 3.37 3.54
N VAL A 130 -2.77 4.05 4.54
CA VAL A 130 -3.45 4.28 5.83
C VAL A 130 -4.68 5.18 5.68
N LEU A 131 -4.59 6.26 4.88
CA LEU A 131 -5.74 7.12 4.55
C LEU A 131 -6.85 6.35 3.85
N SER A 132 -6.50 5.42 2.95
CA SER A 132 -7.47 4.53 2.30
C SER A 132 -8.17 3.61 3.30
N ALA A 133 -7.43 3.04 4.26
CA ALA A 133 -7.99 2.25 5.34
C ALA A 133 -8.93 3.09 6.23
N CYS A 134 -8.51 4.29 6.64
CA CYS A 134 -9.34 5.23 7.39
C CYS A 134 -10.64 5.57 6.66
N SER A 135 -10.55 5.84 5.36
CA SER A 135 -11.69 6.15 4.49
C SER A 135 -12.68 4.98 4.38
N SER A 136 -12.17 3.75 4.37
CA SER A 136 -13.01 2.53 4.28
C SER A 136 -13.69 2.19 5.61
N LEU A 137 -13.06 2.53 6.73
CA LEU A 137 -13.57 2.29 8.08
C LEU A 137 -14.44 3.43 8.62
N GLY A 138 -14.46 4.58 7.93
CA GLY A 138 -15.10 5.77 8.47
C GLY A 138 -14.39 6.29 9.73
N ALA A 139 -13.06 6.27 9.76
CA ALA A 139 -12.22 6.68 10.89
C ALA A 139 -11.54 8.04 10.61
N PRO A 140 -12.24 9.17 10.73
CA PRO A 140 -11.71 10.48 10.37
C PRO A 140 -10.60 10.97 11.31
N GLU A 141 -10.58 10.54 12.58
CA GLU A 141 -9.62 11.03 13.59
C GLU A 141 -8.17 10.70 13.21
N THR A 142 -7.91 9.42 12.87
CA THR A 142 -6.59 8.99 12.41
C THR A 142 -6.21 9.71 11.12
N GLY A 143 -7.16 9.87 10.19
CA GLY A 143 -6.94 10.57 8.94
C GLY A 143 -6.61 12.05 9.13
N THR A 144 -7.27 12.75 10.07
CA THR A 144 -6.96 14.14 10.41
C THR A 144 -5.56 14.27 11.03
N SER A 145 -5.18 13.33 11.93
CA SER A 145 -3.82 13.28 12.48
C SER A 145 -2.77 13.11 11.37
N LEU A 146 -3.07 12.23 10.39
CA LEU A 146 -2.19 12.03 9.23
C LEU A 146 -2.12 13.26 8.33
N HIS A 147 -3.23 13.99 8.16
CA HIS A 147 -3.24 15.25 7.42
C HIS A 147 -2.26 16.26 8.06
N GLY A 148 -2.35 16.44 9.38
CA GLY A 148 -1.40 17.30 10.11
C GLY A 148 0.05 16.85 9.98
N TYR A 149 0.30 15.54 9.94
CA TYR A 149 1.63 14.99 9.65
C TYR A 149 2.07 15.30 8.22
N ALA A 150 1.21 15.08 7.21
CA ALA A 150 1.52 15.32 5.81
C ALA A 150 1.92 16.79 5.53
N VAL A 151 1.23 17.73 6.19
CA VAL A 151 1.58 19.16 6.14
C VAL A 151 2.97 19.39 6.73
N LYS A 152 3.24 18.90 7.94
CA LYS A 152 4.53 19.09 8.63
C LYS A 152 5.70 18.44 7.91
N ALA A 153 5.49 17.28 7.30
CA ALA A 153 6.49 16.53 6.57
C ALA A 153 6.69 17.02 5.13
N GLY A 154 5.90 18.01 4.67
CA GLY A 154 5.98 18.53 3.30
C GLY A 154 5.53 17.54 2.22
N ILE A 155 4.84 16.46 2.57
CA ILE A 155 4.37 15.45 1.62
C ILE A 155 2.97 15.71 1.10
N LEU A 156 2.32 16.80 1.52
CA LEU A 156 0.99 17.19 1.04
C LEU A 156 1.00 17.56 -0.45
N SER A 157 2.13 18.04 -0.98
CA SER A 157 2.35 18.32 -2.41
C SER A 157 2.26 17.05 -3.29
N ASN A 158 2.37 15.86 -2.69
CA ASN A 158 2.19 14.62 -3.43
C ASN A 158 0.71 14.44 -3.80
N VAL A 159 0.41 14.37 -5.11
CA VAL A 159 -0.95 14.30 -5.66
C VAL A 159 -1.73 13.08 -5.14
N TYR A 160 -1.05 11.97 -4.84
CA TYR A 160 -1.70 10.77 -4.31
C TYR A 160 -2.12 10.95 -2.84
N VAL A 161 -1.29 11.61 -2.03
CA VAL A 161 -1.61 11.92 -0.63
C VAL A 161 -2.79 12.90 -0.57
N GLY A 162 -2.74 13.98 -1.36
CA GLY A 162 -3.84 14.94 -1.46
C GLY A 162 -5.15 14.28 -1.91
N THR A 163 -5.10 13.41 -2.92
CA THR A 163 -6.28 12.67 -3.40
C THR A 163 -6.82 11.69 -2.35
N ALA A 164 -5.95 11.02 -1.59
CA ALA A 164 -6.37 10.13 -0.51
C ALA A 164 -7.04 10.88 0.64
N LEU A 165 -6.51 12.06 1.02
CA LEU A 165 -7.13 12.95 2.01
C LEU A 165 -8.49 13.46 1.55
N LEU A 166 -8.61 13.87 0.29
CA LEU A 166 -9.86 14.29 -0.31
C LEU A 166 -10.91 13.17 -0.21
N ASN A 167 -10.55 11.95 -0.62
CA ASN A 167 -11.42 10.78 -0.53
C ASN A 167 -11.83 10.47 0.91
N LEU A 168 -10.91 10.58 1.87
CA LEU A 168 -11.22 10.41 3.28
C LEU A 168 -12.30 11.40 3.73
N TYR A 169 -12.07 12.70 3.52
CA TYR A 169 -12.99 13.73 3.96
C TYR A 169 -14.35 13.62 3.26
N ALA A 170 -14.36 13.34 1.96
CA ALA A 170 -15.58 13.12 1.22
C ALA A 170 -16.40 11.95 1.78
N LYS A 171 -15.79 10.81 2.03
CA LYS A 171 -16.48 9.63 2.58
C LYS A 171 -16.86 9.77 4.05
N CYS A 172 -16.12 10.55 4.83
CA CYS A 172 -16.43 10.81 6.23
C CYS A 172 -17.44 11.97 6.44
N GLY A 173 -18.10 12.42 5.39
CA GLY A 173 -19.18 13.41 5.51
C GLY A 173 -18.73 14.88 5.50
N SER A 174 -17.45 15.16 5.21
CA SER A 174 -16.89 16.52 5.25
C SER A 174 -16.53 17.04 3.87
N ALA A 175 -17.54 17.30 3.01
CA ALA A 175 -17.34 17.85 1.67
C ALA A 175 -16.58 19.21 1.69
N CYS A 176 -16.78 20.01 2.73
CA CYS A 176 -16.09 21.27 2.91
C CYS A 176 -14.57 21.07 3.07
N MET A 177 -14.14 20.12 3.91
CA MET A 177 -12.73 19.80 4.08
C MET A 177 -12.13 19.15 2.82
N ALA A 178 -12.89 18.29 2.15
CA ALA A 178 -12.49 17.73 0.87
C ALA A 178 -12.23 18.83 -0.18
N LYS A 179 -13.13 19.82 -0.27
CA LYS A 179 -12.96 20.97 -1.17
C LYS A 179 -11.73 21.80 -0.79
N LYS A 180 -11.51 22.05 0.49
CA LYS A 180 -10.33 22.79 0.95
C LYS A 180 -9.03 22.10 0.53
N VAL A 181 -8.91 20.80 0.77
CA VAL A 181 -7.75 20.02 0.31
C VAL A 181 -7.61 20.09 -1.21
N PHE A 182 -8.72 19.94 -1.96
CA PHE A 182 -8.71 20.04 -3.40
C PHE A 182 -8.19 21.40 -3.89
N ASP A 183 -8.61 22.50 -3.27
CA ASP A 183 -8.19 23.85 -3.68
C ASP A 183 -6.71 24.12 -3.35
N GLU A 184 -6.21 23.60 -2.23
CA GLU A 184 -4.81 23.75 -1.79
C GLU A 184 -3.82 22.87 -2.57
N MET A 185 -4.29 21.88 -3.33
CA MET A 185 -3.41 21.04 -4.16
C MET A 185 -2.88 21.83 -5.38
N ASP A 186 -1.55 21.87 -5.54
CA ASP A 186 -0.90 22.49 -6.71
C ASP A 186 -1.17 21.70 -7.99
N GLU A 187 -1.00 20.39 -7.93
CA GLU A 187 -1.23 19.47 -9.04
C GLU A 187 -2.51 18.63 -8.81
N LYS A 188 -3.31 18.53 -9.85
CA LYS A 188 -4.57 17.77 -9.86
C LYS A 188 -4.61 16.88 -11.09
N ASN A 189 -4.60 15.58 -10.88
CA ASN A 189 -4.78 14.62 -11.96
C ASN A 189 -6.26 14.23 -12.13
N ILE A 190 -6.55 13.43 -13.15
CA ILE A 190 -7.93 12.98 -13.45
C ILE A 190 -8.60 12.29 -12.25
N THR A 191 -7.82 11.54 -11.47
CA THR A 191 -8.32 10.84 -10.27
C THR A 191 -8.73 11.83 -9.18
N THR A 192 -7.95 12.93 -9.00
CA THR A 192 -8.25 14.00 -8.03
C THR A 192 -9.57 14.69 -8.39
N TRP A 193 -9.76 15.05 -9.67
CA TRP A 193 -10.98 15.66 -10.16
C TRP A 193 -12.18 14.70 -9.98
N SER A 194 -12.06 13.46 -10.40
CA SER A 194 -13.10 12.44 -10.27
C SER A 194 -13.49 12.19 -8.82
N ALA A 195 -12.50 12.17 -7.91
CA ALA A 195 -12.74 11.99 -6.48
C ALA A 195 -13.56 13.16 -5.89
N MET A 196 -13.28 14.41 -6.30
CA MET A 196 -14.03 15.56 -5.81
C MET A 196 -15.44 15.63 -6.38
N VAL A 197 -15.61 15.35 -7.70
CA VAL A 197 -16.93 15.22 -8.34
C VAL A 197 -17.77 14.16 -7.64
N GLY A 198 -17.19 12.97 -7.41
CA GLY A 198 -17.85 11.88 -6.66
C GLY A 198 -18.15 12.25 -5.22
N GLY A 199 -17.25 13.00 -4.56
CA GLY A 199 -17.46 13.53 -3.21
C GLY A 199 -18.72 14.39 -3.12
N TYR A 200 -18.89 15.35 -4.01
CA TYR A 200 -20.12 16.15 -4.07
C TYR A 200 -21.36 15.29 -4.37
N GLY A 201 -21.22 14.32 -5.30
CA GLY A 201 -22.33 13.40 -5.63
C GLY A 201 -22.80 12.58 -4.43
N MET A 202 -21.88 12.07 -3.61
CA MET A 202 -22.23 11.32 -2.39
C MET A 202 -23.01 12.17 -1.37
N HIS A 203 -22.81 13.49 -1.37
CA HIS A 203 -23.52 14.42 -0.47
C HIS A 203 -24.75 15.07 -1.12
N GLY A 204 -25.16 14.64 -2.32
CA GLY A 204 -26.32 15.18 -3.01
C GLY A 204 -26.11 16.60 -3.56
N ASP A 205 -24.91 17.10 -3.59
CA ASP A 205 -24.56 18.43 -4.12
C ASP A 205 -24.34 18.36 -5.65
N ALA A 206 -25.41 18.11 -6.38
CA ALA A 206 -25.38 17.99 -7.83
C ALA A 206 -24.88 19.26 -8.52
N LYS A 207 -25.19 20.44 -7.95
CA LYS A 207 -24.80 21.74 -8.54
C LYS A 207 -23.28 21.88 -8.57
N ASN A 208 -22.60 21.68 -7.43
CA ASN A 208 -21.16 21.78 -7.35
C ASN A 208 -20.45 20.64 -8.11
N SER A 209 -21.05 19.44 -8.14
CA SER A 209 -20.56 18.32 -8.94
C SER A 209 -20.52 18.66 -10.44
N LEU A 210 -21.61 19.21 -10.99
CA LEU A 210 -21.69 19.62 -12.40
C LEU A 210 -20.76 20.78 -12.74
N THR A 211 -20.68 21.79 -11.85
CA THR A 211 -19.77 22.92 -12.04
C THR A 211 -18.32 22.44 -12.12
N LEU A 212 -17.93 21.55 -11.19
CA LEU A 212 -16.58 21.03 -11.15
C LEU A 212 -16.23 20.16 -12.38
N LEU A 213 -17.22 19.39 -12.88
CA LEU A 213 -17.07 18.62 -14.11
C LEU A 213 -16.85 19.54 -15.33
N GLN A 214 -17.58 20.67 -15.42
CA GLN A 214 -17.38 21.66 -16.47
C GLN A 214 -15.99 22.28 -16.40
N ASP A 215 -15.48 22.55 -15.20
CA ASP A 215 -14.13 23.12 -15.01
C ASP A 215 -13.03 22.11 -15.35
N MET A 216 -13.25 20.83 -15.08
CA MET A 216 -12.37 19.75 -15.49
C MET A 216 -12.24 19.63 -17.02
N LEU A 217 -13.34 19.83 -17.75
CA LEU A 217 -13.38 19.72 -19.21
C LEU A 217 -12.73 20.93 -19.92
N LYS A 218 -12.48 22.04 -19.22
CA LYS A 218 -11.82 23.25 -19.76
C LYS A 218 -10.30 23.19 -19.63
N LYS A 219 -9.74 22.27 -18.85
CA LYS A 219 -8.30 22.09 -18.61
C LYS A 219 -7.72 20.96 -19.45
#